data_a7892c0a79defd9932332d3e3e5c8fce
#
_entry.id   a7892c0a79defd9932332d3e3e5c8fce
#
_cell.length_a   1.000
_cell.length_b   1.000
_cell.length_c   1.000
_cell.angle_alpha   90.00
_cell.angle_beta   90.00
_cell.angle_gamma   90.00
#
_symmetry.space_group_name_H-M   'P 1'
#
loop_
_entity.id
_entity.type
_entity.pdbx_description
1 polymer ?
#
loop_
_entity_poly.entity_id
_entity_poly.type
_entity_poly.pdbx_seq_one_letter_code
_entity_poly.pdbx_strand_id
1 'polypeptide(L)'
;MATIGLDRLYYAKITENDAGEETYGTPSQLAKAISADLSVELAEATLYADDGASEIVKEFKSGTLSLGIDENGSAAASDLTGATIDKNKVLISASEDGGDPVAVGFRAKKSNGKYKYYWLYRVKFGIPATNLATKGDSITFSTPTIEGTILR
;
A
#
# COMPACT_ATOMS: atom_id res chain seq x y z
N MET A 1 0.75 -0.09 -24.31
CA MET A 1 2.01 -0.83 -24.11
C MET A 1 2.01 -1.49 -22.75
N ALA A 2 2.46 -2.73 -22.71
CA ALA A 2 2.47 -3.52 -21.47
C ALA A 2 3.51 -3.00 -20.46
N THR A 3 3.22 -3.21 -19.20
CA THR A 3 4.12 -2.96 -18.08
C THR A 3 4.91 -4.25 -17.79
N ILE A 4 6.22 -4.15 -17.67
CA ILE A 4 7.11 -5.31 -17.56
C ILE A 4 7.93 -5.35 -16.26
N GLY A 5 7.79 -4.38 -15.40
CA GLY A 5 8.55 -4.36 -14.14
C GLY A 5 8.02 -3.37 -13.15
N LEU A 6 8.34 -3.60 -11.90
CA LEU A 6 7.99 -2.77 -10.75
C LEU A 6 9.24 -2.54 -9.93
N ASP A 7 9.50 -1.31 -9.55
CA ASP A 7 10.63 -0.96 -8.69
C ASP A 7 10.38 0.32 -7.89
N ARG A 8 11.33 0.67 -7.05
CA ARG A 8 11.34 1.90 -6.24
C ARG A 8 10.07 2.09 -5.44
N LEU A 9 9.80 1.15 -4.54
CA LEU A 9 8.70 1.26 -3.59
C LEU A 9 9.12 2.17 -2.43
N TYR A 10 8.43 3.30 -2.30
CA TYR A 10 8.65 4.27 -1.24
C TYR A 10 7.37 4.54 -0.48
N TYR A 11 7.51 4.95 0.76
CA TYR A 11 6.41 5.48 1.56
C TYR A 11 6.80 6.79 2.23
N ALA A 12 5.83 7.62 2.53
CA ALA A 12 5.99 8.86 3.26
C ALA A 12 4.94 8.96 4.35
N LYS A 13 5.35 9.32 5.55
CA LYS A 13 4.42 9.57 6.66
C LYS A 13 3.62 10.82 6.37
N ILE A 14 2.34 10.79 6.76
CA ILE A 14 1.45 11.94 6.72
C ILE A 14 1.33 12.49 8.13
N THR A 15 1.62 13.76 8.29
CA THR A 15 1.40 14.49 9.54
C THR A 15 0.35 15.56 9.32
N GLU A 16 -0.57 15.67 10.27
CA GLU A 16 -1.61 16.68 10.27
C GLU A 16 -1.26 17.75 11.31
N ASN A 17 -1.34 19.02 10.93
CA ASN A 17 -1.11 20.12 11.85
C ASN A 17 -2.42 20.49 12.60
N ASP A 18 -2.32 21.38 13.58
CA ASP A 18 -3.46 21.83 14.38
C ASP A 18 -4.56 22.53 13.55
N ALA A 19 -4.24 22.99 12.35
CA ALA A 19 -5.18 23.59 11.40
C ALA A 19 -5.86 22.57 10.47
N GLY A 20 -5.54 21.28 10.60
CA GLY A 20 -6.07 20.21 9.74
C GLY A 20 -5.39 20.08 8.38
N GLU A 21 -4.24 20.71 8.20
CA GLU A 21 -3.45 20.58 6.98
C GLU A 21 -2.55 19.33 7.04
N GLU A 22 -2.62 18.51 6.00
CA GLU A 22 -1.77 17.34 5.87
C GLU A 22 -0.41 17.70 5.27
N THR A 23 0.65 17.25 5.92
CA THR A 23 2.02 17.42 5.44
C THR A 23 2.63 16.05 5.20
N TYR A 24 3.29 15.89 4.07
CA TYR A 24 4.00 14.66 3.74
C TYR A 24 5.46 14.74 4.17
N GLY A 25 5.91 13.72 4.88
CA GLY A 25 7.30 13.61 5.29
C GLY A 25 8.22 13.24 4.12
N THR A 26 9.51 13.10 4.41
CA THR A 26 10.49 12.65 3.42
C THR A 26 10.21 11.20 3.03
N PRO A 27 10.08 10.87 1.73
CA PRO A 27 9.90 9.50 1.29
C PRO A 27 11.07 8.60 1.69
N SER A 28 10.75 7.44 2.23
CA SER A 28 11.73 6.40 2.59
C SER A 28 11.45 5.13 1.81
N GLN A 29 12.48 4.39 1.46
CA GLN A 29 12.31 3.11 0.80
C GLN A 29 11.66 2.11 1.75
N LEU A 30 10.56 1.51 1.33
CA LEU A 30 9.86 0.49 2.11
C LEU A 30 10.59 -0.85 2.06
N ALA A 31 10.77 -1.38 0.86
CA ALA A 31 11.44 -2.65 0.58
C ALA A 31 11.62 -2.78 -0.94
N LYS A 32 12.25 -3.88 -1.36
CA LYS A 32 12.27 -4.22 -2.79
C LYS A 32 10.91 -4.80 -3.17
N ALA A 33 10.28 -4.20 -4.16
CA ALA A 33 8.97 -4.62 -4.62
C ALA A 33 9.05 -5.87 -5.49
N ILE A 34 8.21 -6.85 -5.20
CA ILE A 34 8.02 -8.06 -6.01
C ILE A 34 6.74 -7.92 -6.83
N SER A 35 5.66 -7.49 -6.19
CA SER A 35 4.36 -7.30 -6.84
C SER A 35 3.58 -6.15 -6.19
N ALA A 36 2.65 -5.58 -6.96
CA ALA A 36 1.71 -4.61 -6.46
C ALA A 36 0.37 -4.83 -7.16
N ASP A 37 -0.65 -5.12 -6.39
CA ASP A 37 -2.02 -5.30 -6.87
C ASP A 37 -2.89 -4.19 -6.33
N LEU A 38 -3.42 -3.39 -7.23
CA LEU A 38 -4.30 -2.27 -6.93
C LEU A 38 -5.71 -2.60 -7.39
N SER A 39 -6.65 -2.61 -6.47
CA SER A 39 -8.07 -2.81 -6.73
C SER A 39 -8.85 -1.59 -6.26
N VAL A 40 -9.72 -1.07 -7.10
CA VAL A 40 -10.55 0.11 -6.80
C VAL A 40 -12.02 -0.26 -6.92
N GLU A 41 -12.79 0.06 -5.88
CA GLU A 41 -14.24 -0.06 -5.88
C GLU A 41 -14.88 1.30 -6.12
N LEU A 42 -15.87 1.32 -7.00
CA LEU A 42 -16.61 2.52 -7.35
C LEU A 42 -18.04 2.43 -6.79
N ALA A 43 -18.53 3.54 -6.26
CA ALA A 43 -19.94 3.71 -5.99
C ALA A 43 -20.63 4.18 -7.27
N GLU A 44 -21.68 3.51 -7.68
CA GLU A 44 -22.45 3.81 -8.88
C GLU A 44 -23.88 4.16 -8.52
N ALA A 45 -24.37 5.26 -9.08
CA ALA A 45 -25.77 5.64 -9.01
C ALA A 45 -26.28 5.92 -10.43
N THR A 46 -27.45 5.35 -10.74
CA THR A 46 -28.10 5.54 -12.04
C THR A 46 -29.46 6.21 -11.85
N LEU A 47 -29.66 7.32 -12.55
CA LEU A 47 -30.96 7.98 -12.62
C LEU A 47 -31.69 7.48 -13.86
N TYR A 48 -32.87 6.96 -13.66
CA TYR A 48 -33.76 6.53 -14.74
C TYR A 48 -34.82 7.60 -15.03
N ALA A 49 -34.93 7.99 -16.28
CA ALA A 49 -35.95 8.91 -16.76
C ALA A 49 -36.45 8.43 -18.13
N ASP A 50 -37.74 8.58 -18.40
CA ASP A 50 -38.39 8.16 -19.65
C ASP A 50 -38.08 6.71 -20.06
N ASP A 51 -38.19 5.77 -19.10
CA ASP A 51 -37.92 4.33 -19.26
C ASP A 51 -36.51 3.96 -19.70
N GLY A 52 -35.55 4.85 -19.50
CA GLY A 52 -34.13 4.63 -19.79
C GLY A 52 -33.16 5.23 -18.76
N ALA A 53 -31.93 4.76 -18.78
CA ALA A 53 -30.87 5.36 -17.96
C ALA A 53 -30.53 6.75 -18.51
N SER A 54 -30.87 7.79 -17.74
CA SER A 54 -30.65 9.17 -18.14
C SER A 54 -29.27 9.69 -17.68
N GLU A 55 -28.85 9.29 -16.48
CA GLU A 55 -27.61 9.75 -15.90
C GLU A 55 -26.98 8.65 -15.05
N ILE A 56 -25.67 8.47 -15.19
CA ILE A 56 -24.87 7.51 -14.42
C ILE A 56 -23.74 8.27 -13.74
N VAL A 57 -23.66 8.18 -12.43
CA VAL A 57 -22.58 8.76 -11.63
C VAL A 57 -21.74 7.64 -11.03
N LYS A 58 -20.44 7.68 -11.26
CA LYS A 58 -19.47 6.78 -10.68
C LYS A 58 -18.45 7.55 -9.88
N GLU A 59 -18.33 7.23 -8.61
CA GLU A 59 -17.39 7.88 -7.70
C GLU A 59 -16.52 6.83 -7.01
N PHE A 60 -15.32 7.26 -6.62
CA PHE A 60 -14.42 6.43 -5.82
C PHE A 60 -15.07 6.12 -4.46
N LYS A 61 -15.19 4.85 -4.13
CA LYS A 61 -15.70 4.38 -2.85
C LYS A 61 -14.57 3.97 -1.92
N SER A 62 -13.76 3.02 -2.36
CA SER A 62 -12.62 2.49 -1.62
C SER A 62 -11.65 1.81 -2.58
N GLY A 63 -10.48 1.46 -2.07
CA GLY A 63 -9.51 0.67 -2.82
C GLY A 63 -8.68 -0.18 -1.88
N THR A 64 -8.09 -1.22 -2.43
CA THR A 64 -7.17 -2.10 -1.73
C THR A 64 -5.87 -2.17 -2.49
N LEU A 65 -4.76 -2.01 -1.78
CA LEU A 65 -3.41 -2.17 -2.30
C LEU A 65 -2.75 -3.38 -1.62
N SER A 66 -2.38 -4.38 -2.41
CA SER A 66 -1.62 -5.53 -1.94
C SER A 66 -0.20 -5.46 -2.49
N LEU A 67 0.78 -5.44 -1.61
CA LEU A 67 2.20 -5.35 -1.96
C LEU A 67 2.93 -6.62 -1.56
N GLY A 68 3.55 -7.29 -2.55
CA GLY A 68 4.54 -8.33 -2.31
C GLY A 68 5.93 -7.70 -2.23
N ILE A 69 6.64 -7.94 -1.14
CA ILE A 69 7.96 -7.37 -0.87
C ILE A 69 8.96 -8.46 -0.50
N ASP A 70 10.25 -8.18 -0.68
CA ASP A 70 11.31 -9.16 -0.36
C ASP A 70 11.48 -9.35 1.15
N GLU A 71 11.37 -8.28 1.92
CA GLU A 71 11.44 -8.31 3.37
C GLU A 71 10.65 -7.15 3.98
N ASN A 72 10.21 -7.33 5.20
CA ASN A 72 9.55 -6.29 5.96
C ASN A 72 10.47 -5.85 7.10
N GLY A 73 11.22 -4.77 6.87
CA GLY A 73 12.10 -4.19 7.88
C GLY A 73 11.33 -3.71 9.11
N SER A 74 11.89 -3.87 10.30
CA SER A 74 11.22 -3.51 11.55
C SER A 74 10.85 -2.02 11.62
N ALA A 75 11.68 -1.14 11.09
CA ALA A 75 11.37 0.30 11.04
C ALA A 75 10.15 0.61 10.15
N ALA A 76 10.10 0.01 8.95
CA ALA A 76 8.95 0.16 8.06
C ALA A 76 7.69 -0.47 8.65
N ALA A 77 7.80 -1.63 9.26
CA ALA A 77 6.67 -2.28 9.94
C ALA A 77 6.11 -1.42 11.08
N SER A 78 6.98 -0.82 11.90
CA SER A 78 6.57 0.12 12.95
C SER A 78 5.83 1.34 12.38
N ASP A 79 6.35 1.93 11.32
CA ASP A 79 5.73 3.11 10.69
C ASP A 79 4.39 2.81 10.02
N LEU A 80 4.25 1.64 9.41
CA LEU A 80 3.04 1.26 8.68
C LEU A 80 1.95 0.68 9.57
N THR A 81 2.31 -0.08 10.60
CA THR A 81 1.34 -0.79 11.45
C THR A 81 1.13 -0.17 12.81
N GLY A 82 1.94 0.81 13.20
CA GLY A 82 1.91 1.39 14.54
C GLY A 82 2.55 0.54 15.63
N ALA A 83 3.20 -0.57 15.26
CA ALA A 83 3.91 -1.42 16.20
C ALA A 83 5.11 -0.68 16.83
N THR A 84 5.46 -1.04 18.05
CA THR A 84 6.54 -0.38 18.80
C THR A 84 7.83 -1.17 18.69
N ILE A 85 8.95 -0.48 18.52
CA ILE A 85 10.29 -1.07 18.59
C ILE A 85 10.89 -0.76 19.96
N ASP A 86 11.32 -1.80 20.68
CA ASP A 86 11.94 -1.62 21.99
C ASP A 86 13.43 -1.25 21.90
N LYS A 87 14.07 -1.05 23.06
CA LYS A 87 15.49 -0.72 23.14
C LYS A 87 16.43 -1.78 22.57
N ASN A 88 15.99 -3.02 22.52
CA ASN A 88 16.72 -4.17 21.97
C ASN A 88 16.44 -4.39 20.48
N LYS A 89 15.78 -3.44 19.81
CA LYS A 89 15.34 -3.52 18.41
C LYS A 89 14.35 -4.66 18.11
N VAL A 90 13.55 -5.05 19.11
CA VAL A 90 12.49 -6.02 18.97
C VAL A 90 11.20 -5.31 18.58
N LEU A 91 10.54 -5.80 17.53
CA LEU A 91 9.25 -5.30 17.11
C LEU A 91 8.15 -5.92 17.99
N ILE A 92 7.42 -5.08 18.68
CA ILE A 92 6.29 -5.48 19.53
C ILE A 92 5.00 -5.05 18.87
N SER A 93 4.17 -6.03 18.51
CA SER A 93 2.85 -5.78 17.92
C SER A 93 1.76 -6.09 18.93
N ALA A 94 0.83 -5.20 19.13
CA ALA A 94 -0.36 -5.38 19.93
C ALA A 94 -1.61 -5.51 19.06
N SER A 95 -2.65 -6.13 19.57
CA SER A 95 -3.92 -6.28 18.85
C SER A 95 -4.62 -4.93 18.56
N GLU A 96 -4.25 -3.90 19.30
CA GLU A 96 -4.76 -2.55 19.18
C GLU A 96 -3.94 -1.66 18.22
N ASP A 97 -2.82 -2.18 17.70
CA ASP A 97 -1.97 -1.42 16.80
C ASP A 97 -2.69 -1.10 15.50
N GLY A 98 -2.84 0.17 15.25
CA GLY A 98 -3.36 0.71 14.00
C GLY A 98 -2.37 1.72 13.44
N GLY A 99 -1.84 1.46 12.25
CA GLY A 99 -0.94 2.39 11.59
C GLY A 99 -1.65 3.68 11.18
N ASP A 100 -0.94 4.79 11.23
CA ASP A 100 -1.41 6.02 10.62
C ASP A 100 -1.39 5.89 9.10
N PRO A 101 -2.28 6.60 8.36
CA PRO A 101 -2.22 6.63 6.92
C PRO A 101 -0.87 7.15 6.41
N VAL A 102 -0.37 6.54 5.35
CA VAL A 102 0.88 6.93 4.69
C VAL A 102 0.66 7.09 3.19
N ALA A 103 1.48 7.90 2.54
CA ALA A 103 1.54 7.96 1.10
C ALA A 103 2.48 6.87 0.58
N VAL A 104 2.08 6.20 -0.48
CA VAL A 104 2.86 5.11 -1.10
C VAL A 104 3.12 5.45 -2.56
N GLY A 105 4.36 5.34 -2.97
CA GLY A 105 4.77 5.56 -4.35
C GLY A 105 5.58 4.40 -4.90
N PHE A 106 5.35 4.05 -6.15
CA PHE A 106 6.14 3.07 -6.87
C PHE A 106 6.18 3.38 -8.35
N ARG A 107 7.12 2.75 -9.01
CA ARG A 107 7.40 2.97 -10.42
C ARG A 107 7.26 1.67 -11.19
N ALA A 108 6.59 1.73 -12.33
CA ALA A 108 6.45 0.61 -13.23
C ALA A 108 7.13 0.89 -14.57
N LYS A 109 7.97 -0.04 -15.02
CA LYS A 109 8.64 0.04 -16.32
C LYS A 109 7.71 -0.47 -17.41
N LYS A 110 7.61 0.29 -18.48
CA LYS A 110 6.87 -0.09 -19.69
C LYS A 110 7.76 -0.78 -20.71
N SER A 111 7.18 -1.53 -21.62
CA SER A 111 7.89 -2.22 -22.69
C SER A 111 8.66 -1.31 -23.64
N ASN A 112 8.32 -0.03 -23.70
CA ASN A 112 9.02 0.98 -24.53
C ASN A 112 10.20 1.66 -23.83
N GLY A 113 10.63 1.16 -22.65
CA GLY A 113 11.70 1.74 -21.85
C GLY A 113 11.32 2.95 -21.00
N LYS A 114 10.10 3.45 -21.12
CA LYS A 114 9.58 4.53 -20.29
C LYS A 114 9.02 4.01 -18.98
N TYR A 115 8.81 4.91 -18.02
CA TYR A 115 8.29 4.59 -16.70
C TYR A 115 6.91 5.21 -16.48
N LYS A 116 6.08 4.52 -15.73
CA LYS A 116 4.83 5.03 -15.18
C LYS A 116 4.96 5.10 -13.67
N TYR A 117 4.65 6.25 -13.11
CA TYR A 117 4.74 6.51 -11.68
C TYR A 117 3.33 6.46 -11.09
N TYR A 118 3.23 5.79 -9.94
CA TYR A 118 2.02 5.72 -9.15
C TYR A 118 2.30 6.35 -7.80
N TRP A 119 1.40 7.19 -7.35
CA TRP A 119 1.46 7.78 -6.04
C TRP A 119 0.08 7.77 -5.40
N LEU A 120 -0.05 7.01 -4.31
CA LEU A 120 -1.28 6.88 -3.53
C LEU A 120 -1.12 7.71 -2.27
N TYR A 121 -1.88 8.77 -2.17
CA TYR A 121 -1.69 9.78 -1.14
C TYR A 121 -2.11 9.32 0.25
N ARG A 122 -3.02 8.38 0.37
CA ARG A 122 -3.58 7.98 1.64
C ARG A 122 -3.92 6.50 1.68
N VAL A 123 -3.03 5.74 2.31
CA VAL A 123 -3.16 4.28 2.44
C VAL A 123 -2.94 3.91 3.89
N LYS A 124 -3.86 3.14 4.47
CA LYS A 124 -3.73 2.61 5.82
C LYS A 124 -3.45 1.11 5.75
N PHE A 125 -2.32 0.70 6.30
CA PHE A 125 -1.90 -0.70 6.32
C PHE A 125 -2.36 -1.41 7.59
N GLY A 126 -2.68 -2.71 7.44
CA GLY A 126 -2.89 -3.63 8.55
C GLY A 126 -1.63 -4.41 8.89
N ILE A 127 -1.73 -5.27 9.91
CA ILE A 127 -0.65 -6.18 10.28
C ILE A 127 -0.42 -7.18 9.15
N PRO A 128 0.82 -7.30 8.63
CA PRO A 128 1.11 -8.21 7.53
C PRO A 128 1.03 -9.68 7.96
N ALA A 129 0.57 -10.53 7.04
CA ALA A 129 0.66 -11.97 7.20
C ALA A 129 2.10 -12.42 6.99
N THR A 130 2.56 -13.34 7.84
CA THR A 130 3.90 -13.92 7.75
C THR A 130 3.80 -15.41 7.48
N ASN A 131 4.41 -15.86 6.38
CA ASN A 131 4.53 -17.26 6.02
C ASN A 131 5.99 -17.66 6.02
N LEU A 132 6.33 -18.64 6.84
CA LEU A 132 7.69 -19.15 6.96
C LEU A 132 7.73 -20.64 6.62
N ALA A 133 8.74 -21.05 5.88
CA ALA A 133 8.97 -22.45 5.53
C ALA A 133 10.40 -22.85 5.82
N THR A 134 10.58 -24.08 6.33
CA THR A 134 11.91 -24.67 6.53
C THR A 134 12.53 -25.04 5.20
N LYS A 135 13.82 -24.81 5.06
CA LYS A 135 14.59 -25.26 3.89
C LYS A 135 14.58 -26.79 3.80
N GLY A 136 14.05 -27.31 2.71
CA GLY A 136 14.08 -28.74 2.37
C GLY A 136 15.09 -29.03 1.25
N ASP A 137 14.82 -30.05 0.43
CA ASP A 137 15.65 -30.39 -0.73
C ASP A 137 15.67 -29.30 -1.80
N SER A 138 14.62 -28.51 -1.89
CA SER A 138 14.56 -27.30 -2.71
C SER A 138 14.45 -26.05 -1.85
N ILE A 139 15.04 -24.95 -2.32
CA ILE A 139 14.96 -23.65 -1.64
C ILE A 139 13.69 -22.94 -2.09
N THR A 140 12.79 -22.70 -1.13
CA THR A 140 11.58 -21.89 -1.35
C THR A 140 11.72 -20.58 -0.58
N PHE A 141 11.59 -19.46 -1.30
CA PHE A 141 11.60 -18.13 -0.68
C PHE A 141 10.24 -17.81 -0.07
N SER A 142 10.23 -17.41 1.20
CA SER A 142 9.05 -16.87 1.86
C SER A 142 9.11 -15.35 1.81
N THR A 143 8.19 -14.73 1.09
CA THR A 143 8.12 -13.28 0.95
C THR A 143 6.86 -12.73 1.60
N PRO A 144 6.96 -11.68 2.41
CA PRO A 144 5.77 -11.11 3.05
C PRO A 144 4.90 -10.35 2.05
N THR A 145 3.61 -10.35 2.32
CA THR A 145 2.63 -9.55 1.61
C THR A 145 1.96 -8.60 2.60
N ILE A 146 1.93 -7.31 2.29
CA ILE A 146 1.23 -6.31 3.09
C ILE A 146 0.03 -5.78 2.31
N GLU A 147 -1.08 -5.62 3.02
CA GLU A 147 -2.31 -5.10 2.45
C GLU A 147 -2.66 -3.76 3.10
N GLY A 148 -3.06 -2.82 2.27
CA GLY A 148 -3.50 -1.51 2.70
C GLY A 148 -4.83 -1.12 2.07
N THR A 149 -5.62 -0.38 2.83
CA THR A 149 -6.86 0.22 2.33
C THR A 149 -6.60 1.64 1.90
N ILE A 150 -7.01 1.96 0.67
CA ILE A 150 -6.88 3.31 0.12
C ILE A 150 -8.07 4.12 0.62
N LEU A 151 -7.78 5.25 1.24
CA LEU A 151 -8.75 6.18 1.77
C LEU A 151 -8.95 7.35 0.79
N ARG A 152 -10.14 7.96 0.87
CA ARG A 152 -10.48 9.16 0.11
C ARG A 152 -9.85 10.41 0.73
#